data_502779d7dba75e11d728b0b79dc30943
#
_entry.id   502779d7dba75e11d728b0b79dc30943
#
_cell.length_a   1.000
_cell.length_b   1.000
_cell.length_c   1.000
_cell.angle_alpha   90.00
_cell.angle_beta   90.00
_cell.angle_gamma   90.00
#
_symmetry.space_group_name_H-M   'P 1'
#
loop_
_entity.id
_entity.type
_entity.pdbx_description
1 polymer ?
#
loop_
_entity_poly.entity_id
_entity_poly.type
_entity_poly.pdbx_seq_one_letter_code
_entity_poly.pdbx_strand_id
1 'polypeptide(L)'
;MGDGGVDVRLMLPGKPDHWYADCVAESYFGELIKHGVKVYRYTPGFLHGKSIMVDREAAFVGSANMDYRSFELDYECGVMVYSAPMIESLLEDMDMIVDHSRLVTKEEWAKRSVLRRVFEPLLRLFAIWM
;
A
#
# COMPACT_ATOMS: atom_id res chain seq x y z
N MET A 1 5.51 -11.59 7.41
CA MET A 1 6.64 -12.01 6.57
C MET A 1 6.06 -12.37 5.23
N GLY A 2 6.54 -11.73 4.15
CA GLY A 2 6.19 -12.18 2.80
C GLY A 2 6.73 -13.59 2.54
N ASP A 3 6.27 -14.22 1.48
CA ASP A 3 6.81 -15.51 1.05
C ASP A 3 8.33 -15.36 0.84
N GLY A 4 9.14 -16.03 1.61
CA GLY A 4 10.60 -15.91 1.58
C GLY A 4 11.23 -15.17 2.77
N GLY A 5 10.45 -14.80 3.80
CA GLY A 5 10.97 -14.21 5.05
C GLY A 5 11.22 -12.70 5.02
N VAL A 6 10.83 -11.99 3.96
CA VAL A 6 10.97 -10.54 3.82
C VAL A 6 9.90 -9.81 4.65
N ASP A 7 10.27 -8.78 5.42
CA ASP A 7 9.32 -7.91 6.13
C ASP A 7 8.75 -6.87 5.15
N VAL A 8 7.57 -7.14 4.62
CA VAL A 8 6.89 -6.24 3.69
C VAL A 8 5.85 -5.42 4.44
N ARG A 9 5.94 -4.10 4.33
CA ARG A 9 5.04 -3.12 4.93
C ARG A 9 4.40 -2.29 3.83
N LEU A 10 3.07 -2.28 3.78
CA LEU A 10 2.28 -1.49 2.83
C LEU A 10 1.54 -0.40 3.61
N MET A 11 1.84 0.85 3.31
CA MET A 11 1.22 2.03 3.93
C MET A 11 0.23 2.64 2.94
N LEU A 12 -1.02 2.79 3.36
CA LEU A 12 -2.11 3.31 2.56
C LEU A 12 -2.84 4.44 3.30
N PRO A 13 -3.47 5.39 2.59
CA PRO A 13 -4.28 6.40 3.23
C PRO A 13 -5.45 5.77 4.00
N GLY A 14 -5.69 6.24 5.22
CA GLY A 14 -6.86 5.85 6.02
C GLY A 14 -8.15 6.51 5.55
N LYS A 15 -8.03 7.70 4.91
CA LYS A 15 -9.12 8.36 4.18
C LYS A 15 -8.78 8.33 2.70
N PRO A 16 -9.48 7.52 1.90
CA PRO A 16 -9.21 7.42 0.47
C PRO A 16 -9.65 8.69 -0.27
N ASP A 17 -8.97 8.99 -1.35
CA ASP A 17 -9.37 10.02 -2.30
C ASP A 17 -10.63 9.60 -3.05
N HIS A 18 -10.61 8.38 -3.57
CA HIS A 18 -11.72 7.76 -4.26
C HIS A 18 -12.15 6.47 -3.56
N TRP A 19 -13.40 6.43 -3.08
CA TRP A 19 -13.95 5.29 -2.34
C TRP A 19 -13.92 3.98 -3.14
N TYR A 20 -14.10 4.04 -4.46
CA TYR A 20 -14.10 2.86 -5.33
C TYR A 20 -12.70 2.25 -5.47
N ALA A 21 -11.66 3.10 -5.64
CA ALA A 21 -10.27 2.63 -5.69
C ALA A 21 -9.86 1.97 -4.38
N ASP A 22 -10.32 2.51 -3.25
CA ASP A 22 -10.10 1.93 -1.93
C ASP A 22 -10.78 0.56 -1.78
N CYS A 23 -12.01 0.41 -2.27
CA CYS A 23 -12.70 -0.89 -2.29
C CYS A 23 -11.93 -1.94 -3.09
N VAL A 24 -11.35 -1.55 -4.24
CA VAL A 24 -10.50 -2.45 -5.03
C VAL A 24 -9.20 -2.77 -4.29
N ALA A 25 -8.52 -1.78 -3.73
CA ALA A 25 -7.31 -2.00 -2.92
C ALA A 25 -7.60 -2.94 -1.74
N GLU A 26 -8.69 -2.71 -1.01
CA GLU A 26 -9.12 -3.57 0.09
C GLU A 26 -9.36 -5.02 -0.34
N SER A 27 -9.81 -5.25 -1.57
CA SER A 27 -10.05 -6.61 -2.06
C SER A 27 -8.79 -7.50 -2.05
N TYR A 28 -7.60 -6.90 -2.12
CA TYR A 28 -6.32 -7.60 -2.08
C TYR A 28 -5.77 -7.84 -0.66
N PHE A 29 -6.29 -7.15 0.36
CA PHE A 29 -5.74 -7.23 1.72
C PHE A 29 -5.74 -8.65 2.30
N GLY A 30 -6.79 -9.42 2.03
CA GLY A 30 -6.87 -10.81 2.51
C GLY A 30 -5.71 -11.67 2.00
N GLU A 31 -5.34 -11.49 0.75
CA GLU A 31 -4.24 -12.19 0.12
C GLU A 31 -2.89 -11.69 0.64
N LEU A 32 -2.68 -10.38 0.68
CA LEU A 32 -1.47 -9.76 1.21
C LEU A 32 -1.20 -10.18 2.67
N ILE A 33 -2.21 -10.11 3.53
CA ILE A 33 -2.11 -10.49 4.95
C ILE A 33 -1.85 -12.00 5.10
N LYS A 34 -2.44 -12.85 4.24
CA LYS A 34 -2.18 -14.29 4.22
C LYS A 34 -0.71 -14.58 3.94
N HIS A 35 -0.09 -13.83 3.04
CA HIS A 35 1.33 -13.92 2.68
C HIS A 35 2.25 -13.13 3.61
N GLY A 36 1.74 -12.62 4.73
CA GLY A 36 2.52 -11.99 5.79
C GLY A 36 2.87 -10.53 5.57
N VAL A 37 2.27 -9.88 4.56
CA VAL A 37 2.41 -8.43 4.37
C VAL A 37 1.67 -7.69 5.47
N LYS A 38 2.32 -6.70 6.08
CA LYS A 38 1.73 -5.82 7.08
C LYS A 38 1.08 -4.62 6.37
N VAL A 39 -0.23 -4.51 6.46
CA VAL A 39 -1.00 -3.43 5.84
C VAL A 39 -1.33 -2.36 6.89
N TYR A 40 -0.89 -1.14 6.67
CA TYR A 40 -1.09 0.00 7.54
C TYR A 40 -2.02 1.03 6.91
N ARG A 41 -2.96 1.56 7.69
CA ARG A 41 -3.86 2.66 7.31
C ARG A 41 -3.46 3.92 8.07
N TYR A 42 -2.90 4.91 7.36
CA TYR A 42 -2.51 6.20 7.93
C TYR A 42 -3.74 7.04 8.28
N THR A 43 -3.86 7.45 9.54
CA THR A 43 -5.09 8.06 10.05
C THR A 43 -5.06 9.59 10.22
N PRO A 44 -3.91 10.26 10.46
CA PRO A 44 -3.91 11.69 10.77
C PRO A 44 -4.28 12.62 9.62
N GLY A 45 -4.13 12.16 8.37
CA GLY A 45 -4.35 13.00 7.20
C GLY A 45 -4.44 12.21 5.90
N PHE A 46 -4.25 12.90 4.78
CA PHE A 46 -4.22 12.29 3.46
C PHE A 46 -2.78 11.92 3.08
N LEU A 47 -2.52 10.62 2.96
CA LEU A 47 -1.23 10.11 2.50
C LEU A 47 -1.24 9.99 0.98
N HIS A 48 -0.46 10.83 0.30
CA HIS A 48 -0.37 10.84 -1.16
C HIS A 48 1.04 10.56 -1.71
N GLY A 49 2.01 10.32 -0.86
CA GLY A 49 3.36 9.92 -1.25
C GLY A 49 3.37 8.55 -1.94
N LYS A 50 4.16 8.44 -3.00
CA LYS A 50 4.44 7.18 -3.69
C LYS A 50 5.92 6.91 -3.58
N SER A 51 6.26 6.01 -2.68
CA SER A 51 7.66 5.62 -2.44
C SER A 51 7.76 4.15 -2.13
N ILE A 52 8.85 3.55 -2.57
CA ILE A 52 9.22 2.17 -2.26
C ILE A 52 10.61 2.21 -1.67
N MET A 53 10.80 1.53 -0.55
CA MET A 53 12.09 1.39 0.11
C MET A 53 12.49 -0.08 0.14
N VAL A 54 13.75 -0.36 -0.16
CA VAL A 54 14.31 -1.71 -0.12
C VAL A 54 15.57 -1.70 0.74
N ASP A 55 15.53 -2.46 1.85
CA ASP A 55 16.66 -2.82 2.73
C ASP A 55 17.58 -1.66 3.19
N ARG A 56 17.08 -0.43 3.23
CA ARG A 56 17.90 0.77 3.54
C ARG A 56 19.02 1.04 2.53
N GLU A 57 18.97 0.42 1.37
CA GLU A 57 20.00 0.54 0.32
C GLU A 57 19.51 1.32 -0.89
N ALA A 58 18.21 1.21 -1.19
CA ALA A 58 17.61 1.89 -2.33
C ALA A 58 16.19 2.36 -2.02
N ALA A 59 15.81 3.49 -2.59
CA ALA A 59 14.43 3.96 -2.57
C ALA A 59 14.01 4.45 -3.96
N PHE A 60 12.74 4.25 -4.27
CA PHE A 60 12.08 4.91 -5.39
C PHE A 60 11.07 5.92 -4.84
N VAL A 61 11.07 7.13 -5.40
CA VAL A 61 10.08 8.17 -5.10
C VAL A 61 9.56 8.71 -6.42
N GLY A 62 8.24 8.72 -6.59
CA GLY A 62 7.68 9.12 -7.87
C GLY A 62 6.19 9.45 -7.83
N SER A 63 5.61 9.53 -9.03
CA SER A 63 4.19 9.80 -9.22
C SER A 63 3.36 8.51 -9.34
N ALA A 64 3.96 7.37 -9.65
CA ALA A 64 3.29 6.10 -9.89
C ALA A 64 2.60 5.54 -8.64
N ASN A 65 1.29 5.32 -8.71
CA ASN A 65 0.57 4.54 -7.72
C ASN A 65 0.84 3.05 -7.92
N MET A 66 0.54 2.24 -6.91
CA MET A 66 0.61 0.79 -7.04
C MET A 66 -0.72 0.25 -7.61
N ASP A 67 -1.03 0.63 -8.84
CA ASP A 67 -2.22 0.23 -9.56
C ASP A 67 -1.89 -0.09 -11.04
N TYR A 68 -2.85 -0.74 -11.71
CA TYR A 68 -2.69 -1.14 -13.10
C TYR A 68 -2.51 0.05 -14.03
N ARG A 69 -3.20 1.14 -13.75
CA ARG A 69 -3.19 2.32 -14.59
C ARG A 69 -1.83 3.01 -14.59
N SER A 70 -1.22 3.19 -13.41
CA SER A 70 0.13 3.77 -13.29
C SER A 70 1.20 2.87 -13.91
N PHE A 71 1.03 1.53 -13.88
CA PHE A 71 2.05 0.62 -14.43
C PHE A 71 1.94 0.39 -15.93
N GLU A 72 0.74 0.52 -16.52
CA GLU A 72 0.50 0.09 -17.91
C GLU A 72 0.01 1.21 -18.84
N LEU A 73 -0.62 2.26 -18.32
CA LEU A 73 -1.35 3.23 -19.14
C LEU A 73 -0.85 4.67 -19.00
N ASP A 74 -0.51 5.10 -17.79
CA ASP A 74 -0.13 6.49 -17.51
C ASP A 74 1.37 6.72 -17.72
N TYR A 75 1.73 7.95 -18.08
CA TYR A 75 3.12 8.39 -18.08
C TYR A 75 3.52 8.83 -16.69
N GLU A 76 4.39 8.06 -16.06
CA GLU A 76 4.83 8.29 -14.70
C GLU A 76 6.29 8.70 -14.65
N CYS A 77 6.66 9.46 -13.64
CA CYS A 77 8.03 9.90 -13.42
C CYS A 77 8.46 9.61 -11.99
N GLY A 78 9.71 9.21 -11.83
CA GLY A 78 10.27 8.96 -10.51
C GLY A 78 11.80 8.95 -10.52
N VAL A 79 12.35 8.95 -9.32
CA VAL A 79 13.80 8.91 -9.09
C VAL A 79 14.15 7.70 -8.22
N MET A 80 15.25 7.05 -8.59
CA MET A 80 15.91 6.07 -7.75
C MET A 80 16.92 6.79 -6.86
N VAL A 81 16.85 6.52 -5.57
CA VAL A 81 17.71 7.12 -4.55
C VAL A 81 18.62 6.03 -3.97
N TYR A 82 19.92 6.28 -3.99
CA TYR A 82 20.96 5.43 -3.41
C TYR A 82 21.83 6.18 -2.38
N SER A 83 21.52 7.46 -2.16
CA SER A 83 22.25 8.30 -1.20
C SER A 83 21.86 7.93 0.23
N ALA A 84 22.81 7.46 1.02
CA ALA A 84 22.56 7.03 2.40
C ALA A 84 21.88 8.10 3.27
N PRO A 85 22.28 9.40 3.24
CA PRO A 85 21.57 10.43 4.00
C PRO A 85 20.11 10.63 3.59
N MET A 86 19.81 10.53 2.28
CA MET A 86 18.42 10.66 1.79
C MET A 86 17.59 9.43 2.16
N ILE A 87 18.17 8.24 2.10
CA ILE A 87 17.52 7.00 2.50
C ILE A 87 17.18 7.05 3.99
N GLU A 88 18.09 7.52 4.83
CA GLU A 88 17.84 7.65 6.27
C GLU A 88 16.68 8.61 6.56
N SER A 89 16.65 9.77 5.91
CA SER A 89 15.54 10.72 6.02
C SER A 89 14.20 10.13 5.57
N LEU A 90 14.19 9.37 4.46
CA LEU A 90 12.97 8.68 4.00
C LEU A 90 12.51 7.59 4.97
N LEU A 91 13.45 6.90 5.62
CA LEU A 91 13.13 5.91 6.64
C LEU A 91 12.48 6.54 7.87
N GLU A 92 13.02 7.66 8.35
CA GLU A 92 12.43 8.42 9.45
C GLU A 92 10.98 8.83 9.14
N ASP A 93 10.73 9.32 7.92
CA ASP A 93 9.38 9.65 7.45
C ASP A 93 8.46 8.42 7.42
N MET A 94 8.95 7.28 6.90
CA MET A 94 8.19 6.04 6.83
C MET A 94 7.88 5.48 8.23
N ASP A 95 8.83 5.50 9.14
CA ASP A 95 8.61 5.06 10.52
C ASP A 95 7.59 5.96 11.22
N MET A 96 7.65 7.28 11.03
CA MET A 96 6.63 8.21 11.52
C MET A 96 5.24 7.92 10.94
N ILE A 97 5.14 7.57 9.65
CA ILE A 97 3.88 7.16 9.01
C ILE A 97 3.35 5.88 9.67
N VAL A 98 4.20 4.88 9.91
CA VAL A 98 3.82 3.62 10.57
C VAL A 98 3.32 3.87 11.98
N ASP A 99 4.01 4.70 12.77
CA ASP A 99 3.66 5.03 14.16
C ASP A 99 2.28 5.71 14.27
N HIS A 100 1.89 6.47 13.25
CA HIS A 100 0.59 7.13 13.18
C HIS A 100 -0.44 6.37 12.35
N SER A 101 -0.17 5.11 12.02
CA SER A 101 -1.04 4.25 11.23
C SER A 101 -1.67 3.15 12.06
N ARG A 102 -2.85 2.72 11.65
CA ARG A 102 -3.52 1.54 12.20
C ARG A 102 -3.14 0.30 11.39
N LEU A 103 -2.59 -0.71 12.06
CA LEU A 103 -2.35 -2.01 11.43
C LEU A 103 -3.68 -2.73 11.19
N VAL A 104 -3.90 -3.22 9.98
CA VAL A 104 -5.03 -4.09 9.64
C VAL A 104 -4.70 -5.52 10.06
N THR A 105 -5.37 -6.02 11.10
CA THR A 105 -5.12 -7.37 11.61
C THR A 105 -5.91 -8.45 10.87
N LYS A 106 -5.41 -9.71 10.93
CA LYS A 106 -6.12 -10.88 10.37
C LYS A 106 -7.50 -11.05 10.97
N GLU A 107 -7.62 -10.84 12.28
CA GLU A 107 -8.86 -10.98 13.05
C GLU A 107 -9.89 -9.94 12.64
N GLU A 108 -9.45 -8.69 12.49
CA GLU A 108 -10.29 -7.60 12.03
C GLU A 108 -10.75 -7.85 10.59
N TRP A 109 -9.83 -8.27 9.73
CA TRP A 109 -10.12 -8.59 8.33
C TRP A 109 -11.10 -9.76 8.18
N ALA A 110 -11.01 -10.77 9.05
CA ALA A 110 -11.92 -11.92 9.05
C ALA A 110 -13.36 -11.56 9.46
N LYS A 111 -13.54 -10.51 10.28
CA LYS A 111 -14.86 -10.04 10.79
C LYS A 111 -15.67 -9.22 9.77
N ARG A 112 -15.10 -8.91 8.59
CA ARG A 112 -15.81 -8.13 7.57
C ARG A 112 -17.04 -8.88 7.04
N SER A 113 -18.06 -8.12 6.57
CA SER A 113 -19.33 -8.70 6.15
C SER A 113 -19.18 -9.71 5.00
N VAL A 114 -20.02 -10.74 5.00
CA VAL A 114 -20.05 -11.77 3.94
C VAL A 114 -20.33 -11.14 2.57
N LEU A 115 -21.18 -10.12 2.52
CA LEU A 115 -21.48 -9.38 1.29
C LEU A 115 -20.18 -8.78 0.68
N ARG A 116 -19.35 -8.12 1.48
CA ARG A 116 -18.06 -7.61 1.00
C ARG A 116 -17.18 -8.73 0.43
N ARG A 117 -17.08 -9.86 1.11
CA ARG A 117 -16.28 -11.01 0.66
C ARG A 117 -16.71 -11.57 -0.70
N VAL A 118 -18.00 -11.51 -1.01
CA VAL A 118 -18.55 -11.97 -2.30
C VAL A 118 -18.35 -10.93 -3.40
N PHE A 119 -18.50 -9.64 -3.07
CA PHE A 119 -18.38 -8.56 -4.07
C PHE A 119 -16.93 -8.15 -4.37
N GLU A 120 -15.99 -8.33 -3.47
CA GLU A 120 -14.57 -7.99 -3.67
C GLU A 120 -13.94 -8.61 -4.93
N PRO A 121 -14.12 -9.91 -5.25
CA PRO A 121 -13.60 -10.48 -6.48
C PRO A 121 -14.20 -9.86 -7.75
N LEU A 122 -15.45 -9.41 -7.69
CA LEU A 122 -16.11 -8.74 -8.82
C LEU A 122 -15.52 -7.33 -9.03
N LEU A 123 -15.16 -6.63 -7.95
CA LEU A 123 -14.51 -5.31 -8.05
C LEU A 123 -13.15 -5.40 -8.75
N ARG A 124 -12.42 -6.49 -8.58
CA ARG A 124 -11.12 -6.70 -9.27
C ARG A 124 -11.25 -6.72 -10.80
N LEU A 125 -12.39 -7.13 -11.34
CA LEU A 125 -12.64 -7.09 -12.79
C LEU A 125 -12.65 -5.65 -13.33
N PHE A 126 -12.97 -4.69 -12.47
CA PHE A 126 -12.99 -3.26 -12.83
C PHE A 126 -11.67 -2.54 -12.51
N ALA A 127 -10.69 -3.21 -11.89
CA ALA A 127 -9.39 -2.62 -11.55
C ALA A 127 -8.62 -2.09 -12.78
N ILE A 128 -8.87 -2.66 -13.96
CA ILE A 128 -8.25 -2.23 -15.23
C ILE A 128 -8.77 -0.85 -15.68
N TRP A 129 -9.96 -0.44 -15.19
CA TRP A 129 -10.61 0.82 -15.59
C TRP A 129 -10.43 1.96 -14.58
N MET A 130 -9.65 1.70 -13.53
CA MET A 130 -9.48 2.62 -12.38
C MET A 130 -8.08 3.22 -12.30
#